data_71a02a576197224b58b634297d406379
#
_entry.id   71a02a576197224b58b634297d406379
#
_cell.length_a   1.000
_cell.length_b   1.000
_cell.length_c   1.000
_cell.angle_alpha   90.00
_cell.angle_beta   90.00
_cell.angle_gamma   90.00
#
_symmetry.space_group_name_H-M   'P 1'
#
loop_
_entity.id
_entity.type
_entity.pdbx_description
1 polymer ?
#
loop_
_entity_poly.entity_id
_entity_poly.type
_entity_poly.pdbx_seq_one_letter_code
_entity_poly.pdbx_strand_id
1 'polypeptide(L)'
;MGVGDMGHAVGQALRESGFEVISCLNGRSEHSRNLAKVAGIRDVGNLELMVSEADIILSIMPPSAAEGFGNDIAAAIKASGSTPMFVECNAIAPDTTRRIGASIHAAGAPYTDAGIIGSAPGRPGSPPRFYASGPDLGPLLELDGKGIKVMPVGDEIGRATSVKMCYAGMTKGMTTLLTAVAIAAESLGITEELGAELASSQAAAYDGMKRAVPRLPLDSGRWIGEMEEIAATFASAGVTDKFHQAARDIFLLLDNTPFASETRQTFDTTRTLEDSVKVYVEHLGQG
;
A
#
# COMPACT_ATOMS: atom_id res chain seq x y z
N MET A 1 14.65 -1.91 4.17
CA MET A 1 13.36 -2.11 3.45
C MET A 1 12.47 -3.04 4.25
N GLY A 2 11.18 -2.78 4.34
CA GLY A 2 10.24 -3.76 4.91
C GLY A 2 10.09 -4.95 3.95
N VAL A 3 10.23 -6.17 4.46
CA VAL A 3 10.17 -7.39 3.64
C VAL A 3 8.78 -8.02 3.78
N GLY A 4 7.76 -7.33 3.24
CA GLY A 4 6.42 -7.86 3.02
C GLY A 4 6.21 -8.23 1.54
N ASP A 5 4.96 -8.47 1.13
CA ASP A 5 4.60 -8.90 -0.24
C ASP A 5 5.20 -8.03 -1.37
N MET A 6 5.16 -6.71 -1.22
CA MET A 6 5.72 -5.80 -2.22
C MET A 6 7.25 -5.72 -2.08
N GLY A 7 7.75 -5.52 -0.84
CA GLY A 7 9.17 -5.26 -0.61
C GLY A 7 10.07 -6.45 -0.98
N HIS A 8 9.69 -7.69 -0.63
CA HIS A 8 10.50 -8.85 -1.00
C HIS A 8 10.54 -9.04 -2.53
N ALA A 9 9.41 -8.86 -3.22
CA ALA A 9 9.35 -9.03 -4.68
C ALA A 9 10.15 -7.96 -5.43
N VAL A 10 10.09 -6.69 -4.96
CA VAL A 10 10.95 -5.62 -5.47
C VAL A 10 12.42 -5.94 -5.21
N GLY A 11 12.79 -6.36 -3.99
CA GLY A 11 14.14 -6.75 -3.65
C GLY A 11 14.66 -7.91 -4.49
N GLN A 12 13.85 -8.92 -4.75
CA GLN A 12 14.20 -10.04 -5.62
C GLN A 12 14.47 -9.58 -7.05
N ALA A 13 13.58 -8.76 -7.63
CA ALA A 13 13.74 -8.27 -9.00
C ALA A 13 14.99 -7.40 -9.17
N LEU A 14 15.30 -6.56 -8.19
CA LEU A 14 16.52 -5.76 -8.17
C LEU A 14 17.76 -6.66 -8.07
N ARG A 15 17.75 -7.67 -7.21
CA ARG A 15 18.86 -8.61 -7.07
C ARG A 15 19.09 -9.41 -8.37
N GLU A 16 18.03 -9.87 -9.00
CA GLU A 16 18.09 -10.56 -10.31
C GLU A 16 18.65 -9.63 -11.41
N SER A 17 18.53 -8.33 -11.23
CA SER A 17 19.09 -7.30 -12.10
C SER A 17 20.52 -6.88 -11.73
N GLY A 18 21.16 -7.57 -10.76
CA GLY A 18 22.57 -7.36 -10.41
C GLY A 18 22.82 -6.41 -9.24
N PHE A 19 21.79 -5.88 -8.57
CA PHE A 19 21.96 -5.07 -7.37
C PHE A 19 22.18 -5.95 -6.12
N GLU A 20 23.02 -5.51 -5.20
CA GLU A 20 23.03 -6.07 -3.86
C GLU A 20 21.84 -5.51 -3.08
N VAL A 21 21.02 -6.38 -2.49
CA VAL A 21 19.85 -5.97 -1.72
C VAL A 21 20.03 -6.40 -0.26
N ILE A 22 19.97 -5.41 0.62
CA ILE A 22 20.13 -5.58 2.07
C ILE A 22 18.88 -5.13 2.84
N SER A 23 18.69 -5.68 4.03
CA SER A 23 17.63 -5.25 4.94
C SER A 23 18.07 -5.48 6.39
N CYS A 24 17.49 -4.74 7.31
CA CYS A 24 17.57 -5.02 8.74
C CYS A 24 16.34 -5.85 9.15
N LEU A 25 16.56 -7.10 9.54
CA LEU A 25 15.50 -8.04 9.93
C LEU A 25 15.34 -8.17 11.46
N ASN A 26 16.04 -7.36 12.23
CA ASN A 26 15.89 -7.34 13.68
C ASN A 26 14.45 -6.95 14.05
N GLY A 27 13.83 -7.71 14.96
CA GLY A 27 12.43 -7.50 15.36
C GLY A 27 11.36 -7.85 14.31
N ARG A 28 11.74 -8.37 13.12
CA ARG A 28 10.78 -8.77 12.08
C ARG A 28 10.23 -10.17 12.33
N SER A 29 8.98 -10.39 11.86
CA SER A 29 8.30 -11.69 11.95
C SER A 29 9.06 -12.79 11.21
N GLU A 30 8.83 -14.05 11.60
CA GLU A 30 9.37 -15.21 10.90
C GLU A 30 8.96 -15.22 9.41
N HIS A 31 7.71 -14.85 9.11
CA HIS A 31 7.23 -14.70 7.74
C HIS A 31 8.11 -13.73 6.92
N SER A 32 8.41 -12.53 7.46
CA SER A 32 9.28 -11.55 6.78
C SER A 32 10.70 -12.07 6.59
N ARG A 33 11.25 -12.78 7.59
CA ARG A 33 12.58 -13.42 7.47
C ARG A 33 12.62 -14.48 6.38
N ASN A 34 11.57 -15.30 6.28
CA ASN A 34 11.44 -16.31 5.22
C ASN A 34 11.32 -15.67 3.83
N LEU A 35 10.54 -14.60 3.69
CA LEU A 35 10.46 -13.83 2.43
C LEU A 35 11.83 -13.24 2.03
N ALA A 36 12.57 -12.68 2.98
CA ALA A 36 13.92 -12.16 2.73
C ALA A 36 14.86 -13.26 2.23
N LYS A 37 14.83 -14.43 2.89
CA LYS A 37 15.64 -15.60 2.50
C LYS A 37 15.30 -16.08 1.08
N VAL A 38 14.03 -16.20 0.74
CA VAL A 38 13.58 -16.61 -0.60
C VAL A 38 14.03 -15.60 -1.66
N ALA A 39 13.90 -14.31 -1.37
CA ALA A 39 14.34 -13.24 -2.26
C ALA A 39 15.87 -13.05 -2.32
N GLY A 40 16.66 -13.75 -1.47
CA GLY A 40 18.10 -13.61 -1.39
C GLY A 40 18.56 -12.25 -0.84
N ILE A 41 17.73 -11.61 0.01
CA ILE A 41 18.02 -10.33 0.66
C ILE A 41 18.93 -10.60 1.86
N ARG A 42 20.08 -9.93 1.93
CA ARG A 42 21.04 -10.06 3.03
C ARG A 42 20.58 -9.29 4.26
N ASP A 43 20.55 -9.94 5.42
CA ASP A 43 20.33 -9.29 6.71
C ASP A 43 21.62 -8.65 7.21
N VAL A 44 21.58 -7.36 7.54
CA VAL A 44 22.73 -6.63 8.10
C VAL A 44 22.63 -6.41 9.61
N GLY A 45 21.58 -6.91 10.24
CA GLY A 45 21.43 -6.98 11.69
C GLY A 45 20.94 -5.70 12.37
N ASN A 46 21.39 -4.50 11.97
CA ASN A 46 20.94 -3.24 12.56
C ASN A 46 20.80 -2.11 11.51
N LEU A 47 20.20 -0.99 11.92
CA LEU A 47 19.92 0.15 11.02
C LEU A 47 21.20 0.95 10.70
N GLU A 48 22.13 1.07 11.61
CA GLU A 48 23.38 1.80 11.40
C GLU A 48 24.20 1.13 10.28
N LEU A 49 24.33 -0.21 10.31
CA LEU A 49 24.97 -0.95 9.24
C LEU A 49 24.21 -0.83 7.92
N MET A 50 22.87 -0.90 7.97
CA MET A 50 22.05 -0.72 6.76
C MET A 50 22.27 0.66 6.14
N VAL A 51 22.30 1.71 6.92
CA VAL A 51 22.54 3.09 6.45
C VAL A 51 23.95 3.27 5.91
N SER A 52 24.96 2.65 6.55
CA SER A 52 26.37 2.80 6.14
C SER A 52 26.71 2.01 4.88
N GLU A 53 25.99 0.93 4.57
CA GLU A 53 26.24 0.08 3.41
C GLU A 53 25.34 0.40 2.21
N ALA A 54 24.22 1.11 2.42
CA ALA A 54 23.26 1.39 1.36
C ALA A 54 23.59 2.66 0.57
N ASP A 55 23.49 2.61 -0.75
CA ASP A 55 23.44 3.81 -1.60
C ASP A 55 22.03 4.41 -1.64
N ILE A 56 21.01 3.53 -1.61
CA ILE A 56 19.59 3.90 -1.67
C ILE A 56 18.77 3.05 -0.68
N ILE A 57 17.88 3.69 0.06
CA ILE A 57 16.94 3.04 0.99
C ILE A 57 15.53 3.18 0.44
N LEU A 58 14.89 2.06 0.07
CA LEU A 58 13.47 2.04 -0.31
C LEU A 58 12.61 1.73 0.93
N SER A 59 11.84 2.69 1.41
CA SER A 59 10.88 2.53 2.49
C SER A 59 9.59 1.91 1.94
N ILE A 60 9.39 0.59 2.14
CA ILE A 60 8.21 -0.15 1.70
C ILE A 60 7.64 -0.91 2.89
N MET A 61 6.58 -0.40 3.52
CA MET A 61 6.01 -0.94 4.75
C MET A 61 4.55 -0.47 4.95
N PRO A 62 3.84 -0.91 6.00
CA PRO A 62 2.53 -0.34 6.34
C PRO A 62 2.62 1.16 6.64
N PRO A 63 1.60 1.97 6.26
CA PRO A 63 1.57 3.42 6.49
C PRO A 63 1.87 3.82 7.93
N SER A 64 1.28 3.12 8.88
CA SER A 64 1.45 3.39 10.33
C SER A 64 2.88 3.29 10.85
N ALA A 65 3.78 2.61 10.13
CA ALA A 65 5.18 2.46 10.50
C ALA A 65 6.12 3.45 9.78
N ALA A 66 5.63 4.16 8.76
CA ALA A 66 6.48 4.94 7.86
C ALA A 66 7.20 6.11 8.55
N GLU A 67 6.47 6.92 9.34
CA GLU A 67 7.05 8.10 10.01
C GLU A 67 8.04 7.70 11.10
N GLY A 68 7.71 6.65 11.89
CA GLY A 68 8.63 6.10 12.89
C GLY A 68 9.91 5.58 12.25
N PHE A 69 9.80 4.80 11.17
CA PHE A 69 10.97 4.30 10.44
C PHE A 69 11.80 5.43 9.83
N GLY A 70 11.17 6.47 9.27
CA GLY A 70 11.89 7.65 8.76
C GLY A 70 12.72 8.33 9.84
N ASN A 71 12.17 8.47 11.05
CA ASN A 71 12.88 9.04 12.20
C ASN A 71 14.04 8.14 12.67
N ASP A 72 13.85 6.82 12.70
CA ASP A 72 14.92 5.87 13.05
C ASP A 72 16.06 5.93 12.04
N ILE A 73 15.76 6.02 10.74
CA ILE A 73 16.77 6.19 9.70
C ILE A 73 17.49 7.53 9.83
N ALA A 74 16.77 8.61 10.09
CA ALA A 74 17.39 9.94 10.31
C ALA A 74 18.37 9.91 11.50
N ALA A 75 18.04 9.18 12.58
CA ALA A 75 18.94 8.98 13.70
C ALA A 75 20.17 8.15 13.31
N ALA A 76 20.00 7.07 12.56
CA ALA A 76 21.10 6.21 12.08
C ALA A 76 22.03 6.96 11.10
N ILE A 77 21.49 7.81 10.22
CA ILE A 77 22.27 8.72 9.34
C ILE A 77 23.17 9.62 10.17
N LYS A 78 22.61 10.29 11.17
CA LYS A 78 23.39 11.18 12.07
C LYS A 78 24.49 10.43 12.83
N ALA A 79 24.21 9.19 13.25
CA ALA A 79 25.17 8.37 14.00
C ALA A 79 26.30 7.83 13.11
N SER A 80 26.00 7.41 11.89
CA SER A 80 26.97 6.81 10.95
C SER A 80 27.75 7.86 10.14
N GLY A 81 27.19 9.04 9.92
CA GLY A 81 27.70 10.05 8.99
C GLY A 81 27.52 9.69 7.50
N SER A 82 26.85 8.57 7.19
CA SER A 82 26.54 8.16 5.82
C SER A 82 25.26 8.85 5.33
N THR A 83 25.16 9.10 4.03
CA THR A 83 24.05 9.88 3.45
C THR A 83 23.39 9.14 2.27
N PRO A 84 22.84 7.90 2.48
CA PRO A 84 22.12 7.20 1.43
C PRO A 84 20.89 8.00 1.00
N MET A 85 20.49 7.89 -0.28
CA MET A 85 19.19 8.42 -0.70
C MET A 85 18.06 7.67 -0.01
N PHE A 86 17.19 8.39 0.68
CA PHE A 86 15.97 7.79 1.23
C PHE A 86 14.78 7.99 0.29
N VAL A 87 14.17 6.91 -0.14
CA VAL A 87 12.97 6.91 -1.00
C VAL A 87 11.79 6.41 -0.20
N GLU A 88 10.84 7.29 0.07
CA GLU A 88 9.57 6.94 0.73
C GLU A 88 8.59 6.37 -0.30
N CYS A 89 8.14 5.14 -0.14
CA CYS A 89 7.31 4.43 -1.12
C CYS A 89 5.93 4.02 -0.59
N ASN A 90 5.57 4.48 0.61
CA ASN A 90 4.38 4.00 1.31
C ASN A 90 3.10 4.74 0.87
N ALA A 91 1.95 4.22 1.29
CA ALA A 91 0.66 4.84 1.04
C ALA A 91 0.30 5.79 2.20
N ILE A 92 1.01 6.91 2.29
CA ILE A 92 0.86 7.94 3.33
C ILE A 92 0.36 9.25 2.73
N ALA A 93 -0.12 10.17 3.58
CA ALA A 93 -0.56 11.49 3.13
C ALA A 93 0.62 12.37 2.68
N PRO A 94 0.41 13.34 1.76
CA PRO A 94 1.46 14.27 1.33
C PRO A 94 2.13 15.04 2.46
N ASP A 95 1.40 15.37 3.52
CA ASP A 95 1.99 16.03 4.69
C ASP A 95 2.88 15.09 5.50
N THR A 96 2.53 13.82 5.59
CA THR A 96 3.36 12.80 6.25
C THR A 96 4.68 12.62 5.51
N THR A 97 4.67 12.49 4.17
CA THR A 97 5.93 12.38 3.40
C THR A 97 6.79 13.63 3.53
N ARG A 98 6.19 14.83 3.58
CA ARG A 98 6.95 16.09 3.81
C ARG A 98 7.62 16.12 5.19
N ARG A 99 6.94 15.64 6.25
CA ARG A 99 7.55 15.57 7.59
C ARG A 99 8.72 14.59 7.63
N ILE A 100 8.56 13.41 7.01
CA ILE A 100 9.65 12.43 6.88
C ILE A 100 10.82 13.06 6.12
N GLY A 101 10.54 13.68 4.97
CA GLY A 101 11.54 14.36 4.16
C GLY A 101 12.32 15.43 4.94
N ALA A 102 11.63 16.24 5.74
CA ALA A 102 12.26 17.24 6.60
C ALA A 102 13.20 16.58 7.65
N SER A 103 12.80 15.46 8.26
CA SER A 103 13.64 14.72 9.22
C SER A 103 14.90 14.15 8.55
N ILE A 104 14.78 13.56 7.36
CA ILE A 104 15.90 12.99 6.58
C ILE A 104 16.86 14.11 6.13
N HIS A 105 16.33 15.21 5.60
CA HIS A 105 17.16 16.37 5.22
C HIS A 105 17.90 16.99 6.42
N ALA A 106 17.25 17.11 7.58
CA ALA A 106 17.89 17.57 8.80
C ALA A 106 18.99 16.60 9.32
N ALA A 107 18.97 15.36 8.87
CA ALA A 107 20.04 14.38 9.11
C ALA A 107 21.18 14.46 8.07
N GLY A 108 21.02 15.23 6.99
CA GLY A 108 22.03 15.46 5.95
C GLY A 108 21.92 14.53 4.74
N ALA A 109 20.85 13.74 4.59
CA ALA A 109 20.68 12.81 3.48
C ALA A 109 19.65 13.33 2.44
N PRO A 110 19.78 12.95 1.16
CA PRO A 110 18.79 13.25 0.13
C PRO A 110 17.51 12.41 0.34
N TYR A 111 16.38 12.98 -0.09
CA TYR A 111 15.06 12.40 0.05
C TYR A 111 14.29 12.44 -1.28
N THR A 112 13.63 11.36 -1.60
CA THR A 112 12.71 11.24 -2.74
C THR A 112 11.36 10.73 -2.26
N ASP A 113 10.29 11.40 -2.66
CA ASP A 113 8.92 10.95 -2.48
C ASP A 113 8.55 10.00 -3.62
N ALA A 114 7.98 8.84 -3.28
CA ALA A 114 7.51 7.88 -4.28
C ALA A 114 6.17 7.25 -3.89
N GLY A 115 5.37 6.90 -4.88
CA GLY A 115 4.10 6.20 -4.72
C GLY A 115 4.03 4.97 -5.62
N ILE A 116 3.90 3.78 -5.04
CA ILE A 116 3.80 2.54 -5.82
C ILE A 116 2.36 2.30 -6.26
N ILE A 117 2.14 2.14 -7.57
CA ILE A 117 0.86 1.77 -8.16
C ILE A 117 1.05 0.50 -9.00
N GLY A 118 0.27 -0.53 -8.70
CA GLY A 118 0.30 -1.83 -9.41
C GLY A 118 0.62 -3.00 -8.50
N SER A 119 0.65 -4.20 -9.08
CA SER A 119 0.98 -5.43 -8.39
C SER A 119 2.49 -5.59 -8.19
N ALA A 120 2.89 -6.38 -7.19
CA ALA A 120 4.30 -6.70 -6.97
C ALA A 120 4.95 -7.35 -8.21
N PRO A 121 6.26 -7.17 -8.44
CA PRO A 121 6.99 -7.86 -9.50
C PRO A 121 6.76 -9.37 -9.49
N GLY A 122 6.77 -10.00 -10.67
CA GLY A 122 6.52 -11.43 -10.82
C GLY A 122 5.04 -11.86 -10.81
N ARG A 123 4.10 -10.95 -10.53
CA ARG A 123 2.66 -11.20 -10.69
C ARG A 123 2.21 -10.88 -12.12
N PRO A 124 1.12 -11.53 -12.62
CA PRO A 124 0.57 -11.19 -13.93
C PRO A 124 0.23 -9.70 -14.04
N GLY A 125 0.54 -9.10 -15.19
CA GLY A 125 0.29 -7.70 -15.49
C GLY A 125 1.57 -6.90 -15.74
N SER A 126 1.44 -5.58 -15.77
CA SER A 126 2.57 -4.67 -15.94
C SER A 126 3.37 -4.54 -14.65
N PRO A 127 4.69 -4.27 -14.75
CA PRO A 127 5.50 -3.96 -13.58
C PRO A 127 4.90 -2.84 -12.73
N PRO A 128 5.13 -2.86 -11.41
CA PRO A 128 4.68 -1.77 -10.54
C PRO A 128 5.33 -0.45 -10.97
N ARG A 129 4.52 0.61 -11.00
CA ARG A 129 4.96 1.96 -11.32
C ARG A 129 5.29 2.69 -10.03
N PHE A 130 6.51 3.18 -9.95
CA PHE A 130 7.00 4.04 -8.89
C PHE A 130 6.89 5.48 -9.39
N TYR A 131 5.77 6.14 -9.13
CA TYR A 131 5.67 7.58 -9.32
C TYR A 131 6.64 8.25 -8.37
N ALA A 132 7.48 9.15 -8.85
CA ALA A 132 8.56 9.72 -8.06
C ALA A 132 8.62 11.23 -8.21
N SER A 133 8.84 11.94 -7.09
CA SER A 133 9.06 13.38 -7.07
C SER A 133 10.11 13.77 -6.02
N GLY A 134 10.86 14.81 -6.33
CA GLY A 134 11.93 15.31 -5.48
C GLY A 134 13.02 15.99 -6.30
N PRO A 135 13.93 16.74 -5.65
CA PRO A 135 14.95 17.53 -6.31
C PRO A 135 16.01 16.66 -7.04
N ASP A 136 16.21 15.42 -6.61
CA ASP A 136 17.09 14.47 -7.23
C ASP A 136 16.42 13.10 -7.32
N LEU A 137 16.28 12.56 -8.53
CA LEU A 137 15.75 11.24 -8.79
C LEU A 137 16.80 10.28 -9.39
N GLY A 138 18.04 10.75 -9.57
CA GLY A 138 19.11 10.02 -10.27
C GLY A 138 19.27 8.58 -9.77
N PRO A 139 19.55 8.35 -8.48
CA PRO A 139 19.73 6.99 -7.96
C PRO A 139 18.49 6.10 -8.12
N LEU A 140 17.26 6.65 -7.98
CA LEU A 140 16.06 5.86 -8.20
C LEU A 140 15.83 5.51 -9.68
N LEU A 141 16.23 6.38 -10.60
CA LEU A 141 16.12 6.16 -12.04
C LEU A 141 17.03 5.02 -12.52
N GLU A 142 18.13 4.73 -11.81
CA GLU A 142 18.98 3.56 -12.12
C GLU A 142 18.24 2.23 -11.94
N LEU A 143 17.17 2.22 -11.13
CA LEU A 143 16.32 1.06 -10.92
C LEU A 143 15.22 0.89 -11.98
N ASP A 144 15.05 1.86 -12.91
CA ASP A 144 14.02 1.77 -13.95
C ASP A 144 14.29 0.57 -14.89
N GLY A 145 13.21 -0.14 -15.23
CA GLY A 145 13.30 -1.35 -16.05
C GLY A 145 13.87 -2.58 -15.32
N LYS A 146 14.19 -2.49 -14.02
CA LYS A 146 14.73 -3.58 -13.19
C LYS A 146 13.62 -4.26 -12.35
N GLY A 147 12.54 -4.65 -13.04
CA GLY A 147 11.34 -5.20 -12.41
C GLY A 147 10.36 -4.17 -11.85
N ILE A 148 10.72 -2.90 -11.89
CA ILE A 148 9.88 -1.74 -11.59
C ILE A 148 9.94 -0.73 -12.73
N LYS A 149 8.96 0.16 -12.80
CA LYS A 149 8.97 1.30 -13.74
C LYS A 149 8.93 2.60 -12.95
N VAL A 150 9.96 3.44 -13.11
CA VAL A 150 10.02 4.75 -12.47
C VAL A 150 9.32 5.79 -13.34
N MET A 151 8.43 6.58 -12.72
CA MET A 151 7.59 7.58 -13.38
C MET A 151 7.82 8.94 -12.72
N PRO A 152 8.76 9.77 -13.18
CA PRO A 152 8.98 11.12 -12.65
C PRO A 152 7.74 12.00 -12.81
N VAL A 153 7.36 12.74 -11.74
CA VAL A 153 6.20 13.64 -11.75
C VAL A 153 6.52 15.05 -11.25
N GLY A 154 7.80 15.40 -11.18
CA GLY A 154 8.28 16.74 -10.81
C GLY A 154 9.23 16.72 -9.62
N ASP A 155 9.64 17.90 -9.18
CA ASP A 155 10.66 18.12 -8.14
C ASP A 155 10.09 18.39 -6.75
N GLU A 156 8.77 18.60 -6.63
CA GLU A 156 8.11 18.90 -5.36
C GLU A 156 7.79 17.63 -4.57
N ILE A 157 8.33 17.52 -3.34
CA ILE A 157 8.02 16.43 -2.40
C ILE A 157 6.54 16.45 -2.03
N GLY A 158 5.89 15.28 -2.08
CA GLY A 158 4.46 15.09 -1.87
C GLY A 158 3.66 14.98 -3.17
N ARG A 159 4.24 15.27 -4.33
CA ARG A 159 3.55 15.19 -5.61
C ARG A 159 3.32 13.74 -6.04
N ALA A 160 4.32 12.87 -5.90
CA ALA A 160 4.20 11.45 -6.21
C ALA A 160 3.21 10.76 -5.27
N THR A 161 3.31 11.01 -3.98
CA THR A 161 2.35 10.57 -2.97
C THR A 161 0.93 11.05 -3.31
N SER A 162 0.74 12.32 -3.72
CA SER A 162 -0.58 12.84 -4.12
C SER A 162 -1.20 12.04 -5.27
N VAL A 163 -0.42 11.70 -6.31
CA VAL A 163 -0.88 10.84 -7.41
C VAL A 163 -1.33 9.49 -6.87
N LYS A 164 -0.52 8.85 -6.02
CA LYS A 164 -0.84 7.57 -5.40
C LYS A 164 -2.11 7.63 -4.56
N MET A 165 -2.26 8.67 -3.73
CA MET A 165 -3.40 8.78 -2.82
C MET A 165 -4.72 9.06 -3.55
N CYS A 166 -4.71 9.93 -4.58
CA CYS A 166 -5.89 10.13 -5.44
C CYS A 166 -6.28 8.85 -6.19
N TYR A 167 -5.31 8.14 -6.77
CA TYR A 167 -5.57 6.86 -7.43
C TYR A 167 -6.14 5.82 -6.45
N ALA A 168 -5.55 5.69 -5.27
CA ALA A 168 -6.01 4.75 -4.24
C ALA A 168 -7.39 5.14 -3.70
N GLY A 169 -7.66 6.43 -3.51
CA GLY A 169 -8.95 6.96 -3.12
C GLY A 169 -10.05 6.57 -4.10
N MET A 170 -9.80 6.71 -5.40
CA MET A 170 -10.74 6.27 -6.43
C MET A 170 -10.95 4.74 -6.39
N THR A 171 -9.88 3.96 -6.46
CA THR A 171 -10.02 2.50 -6.62
C THR A 171 -10.61 1.82 -5.39
N LYS A 172 -10.16 2.17 -4.17
CA LYS A 172 -10.71 1.63 -2.93
C LYS A 172 -12.08 2.21 -2.60
N GLY A 173 -12.25 3.54 -2.76
CA GLY A 173 -13.54 4.19 -2.53
C GLY A 173 -14.65 3.64 -3.42
N MET A 174 -14.37 3.39 -4.71
CA MET A 174 -15.34 2.78 -5.60
C MET A 174 -15.70 1.35 -5.16
N THR A 175 -14.71 0.54 -4.77
CA THR A 175 -14.99 -0.84 -4.35
C THR A 175 -15.77 -0.89 -3.03
N THR A 176 -15.47 -0.01 -2.07
CA THR A 176 -16.25 0.09 -0.83
C THR A 176 -17.65 0.64 -1.04
N LEU A 177 -17.85 1.57 -1.98
CA LEU A 177 -19.18 2.02 -2.37
C LEU A 177 -20.02 0.87 -2.93
N LEU A 178 -19.45 0.07 -3.84
CA LEU A 178 -20.12 -1.11 -4.39
C LEU A 178 -20.45 -2.14 -3.30
N THR A 179 -19.57 -2.32 -2.31
CA THR A 179 -19.82 -3.18 -1.15
C THR A 179 -20.96 -2.65 -0.30
N ALA A 180 -20.97 -1.35 0.01
CA ALA A 180 -22.03 -0.72 0.80
C ALA A 180 -23.39 -0.85 0.10
N VAL A 181 -23.44 -0.68 -1.23
CA VAL A 181 -24.65 -0.87 -2.03
C VAL A 181 -25.17 -2.31 -1.94
N ALA A 182 -24.28 -3.31 -2.05
CA ALA A 182 -24.67 -4.71 -1.94
C ALA A 182 -25.18 -5.06 -0.52
N ILE A 183 -24.51 -4.58 0.52
CA ILE A 183 -24.94 -4.77 1.93
C ILE A 183 -26.32 -4.13 2.15
N ALA A 184 -26.54 -2.91 1.66
CA ALA A 184 -27.80 -2.23 1.80
C ALA A 184 -28.94 -2.96 1.07
N ALA A 185 -28.68 -3.46 -0.15
CA ALA A 185 -29.66 -4.23 -0.91
C ALA A 185 -30.10 -5.51 -0.20
N GLU A 186 -29.16 -6.24 0.37
CA GLU A 186 -29.45 -7.45 1.16
C GLU A 186 -30.24 -7.10 2.43
N SER A 187 -29.83 -6.07 3.17
CA SER A 187 -30.53 -5.61 4.38
C SER A 187 -31.95 -5.15 4.10
N LEU A 188 -32.21 -4.62 2.91
CA LEU A 188 -33.53 -4.14 2.47
C LEU A 188 -34.36 -5.23 1.77
N GLY A 189 -33.80 -6.41 1.51
CA GLY A 189 -34.47 -7.52 0.83
C GLY A 189 -34.74 -7.27 -0.66
N ILE A 190 -33.89 -6.49 -1.36
CA ILE A 190 -34.04 -6.10 -2.77
C ILE A 190 -32.83 -6.55 -3.62
N THR A 191 -32.10 -7.56 -3.18
CA THR A 191 -30.88 -8.04 -3.86
C THR A 191 -31.16 -8.48 -5.29
N GLU A 192 -32.27 -9.20 -5.52
CA GLU A 192 -32.62 -9.70 -6.86
C GLU A 192 -33.00 -8.57 -7.82
N GLU A 193 -33.84 -7.64 -7.38
CA GLU A 193 -34.30 -6.51 -8.20
C GLU A 193 -33.14 -5.58 -8.57
N LEU A 194 -32.32 -5.24 -7.58
CA LEU A 194 -31.13 -4.41 -7.84
C LEU A 194 -30.14 -5.15 -8.74
N GLY A 195 -29.93 -6.44 -8.52
CA GLY A 195 -29.03 -7.26 -9.34
C GLY A 195 -29.48 -7.29 -10.82
N ALA A 196 -30.78 -7.45 -11.08
CA ALA A 196 -31.34 -7.42 -12.41
C ALA A 196 -31.14 -6.05 -13.09
N GLU A 197 -31.40 -4.96 -12.36
CA GLU A 197 -31.19 -3.59 -12.87
C GLU A 197 -29.71 -3.33 -13.17
N LEU A 198 -28.81 -3.68 -12.26
CA LEU A 198 -27.37 -3.48 -12.47
C LEU A 198 -26.83 -4.33 -13.63
N ALA A 199 -27.30 -5.55 -13.79
CA ALA A 199 -26.93 -6.39 -14.93
C ALA A 199 -27.35 -5.78 -16.27
N SER A 200 -28.48 -5.08 -16.30
CA SER A 200 -29.00 -4.42 -17.50
C SER A 200 -28.32 -3.09 -17.79
N SER A 201 -28.19 -2.21 -16.80
CA SER A 201 -27.80 -0.81 -17.00
C SER A 201 -26.35 -0.50 -16.62
N GLN A 202 -25.72 -1.31 -15.76
CA GLN A 202 -24.39 -1.11 -15.19
C GLN A 202 -23.55 -2.41 -15.20
N ALA A 203 -23.61 -3.20 -16.25
CA ALA A 203 -23.02 -4.55 -16.33
C ALA A 203 -21.55 -4.60 -15.92
N ALA A 204 -20.73 -3.65 -16.39
CA ALA A 204 -19.29 -3.63 -16.06
C ALA A 204 -19.02 -3.38 -14.56
N ALA A 205 -19.79 -2.50 -13.92
CA ALA A 205 -19.70 -2.22 -12.49
C ALA A 205 -20.19 -3.43 -11.68
N TYR A 206 -21.28 -4.04 -12.10
CA TYR A 206 -21.82 -5.24 -11.44
C TYR A 206 -20.89 -6.45 -11.54
N ASP A 207 -20.25 -6.66 -12.69
CA ASP A 207 -19.22 -7.69 -12.84
C ASP A 207 -17.97 -7.38 -11.99
N GLY A 208 -17.63 -6.10 -11.87
CA GLY A 208 -16.59 -5.63 -10.94
C GLY A 208 -16.94 -5.94 -9.49
N MET A 209 -18.18 -5.69 -9.07
CA MET A 209 -18.71 -5.99 -7.74
C MET A 209 -18.61 -7.49 -7.43
N LYS A 210 -19.12 -8.36 -8.32
CA LYS A 210 -19.05 -9.83 -8.17
C LYS A 210 -17.64 -10.36 -8.00
N ARG A 211 -16.66 -9.76 -8.69
CA ARG A 211 -15.27 -10.19 -8.58
C ARG A 211 -14.54 -9.65 -7.36
N ALA A 212 -14.80 -8.39 -6.99
CA ALA A 212 -14.02 -7.70 -5.98
C ALA A 212 -14.54 -7.90 -4.56
N VAL A 213 -15.85 -7.75 -4.35
CA VAL A 213 -16.46 -7.74 -3.01
C VAL A 213 -16.15 -8.99 -2.18
N PRO A 214 -16.22 -10.23 -2.72
CA PRO A 214 -15.88 -11.43 -1.95
C PRO A 214 -14.42 -11.51 -1.48
N ARG A 215 -13.53 -10.75 -2.12
CA ARG A 215 -12.08 -10.78 -1.87
C ARG A 215 -11.60 -9.66 -0.95
N LEU A 216 -12.44 -8.67 -0.66
CA LEU A 216 -12.05 -7.50 0.11
C LEU A 216 -11.57 -7.82 1.54
N PRO A 217 -12.16 -8.80 2.26
CA PRO A 217 -11.69 -9.15 3.59
C PRO A 217 -10.21 -9.55 3.67
N LEU A 218 -9.65 -10.08 2.57
CA LEU A 218 -8.22 -10.45 2.51
C LEU A 218 -7.25 -9.29 2.70
N ASP A 219 -7.70 -8.08 2.48
CA ASP A 219 -6.88 -6.86 2.55
C ASP A 219 -7.46 -5.83 3.53
N SER A 220 -8.62 -6.09 4.17
CA SER A 220 -9.38 -5.14 4.99
C SER A 220 -8.54 -4.52 6.09
N GLY A 221 -7.91 -5.30 6.95
CA GLY A 221 -7.13 -4.81 8.07
C GLY A 221 -5.98 -3.89 7.66
N ARG A 222 -5.34 -4.19 6.51
CA ARG A 222 -4.29 -3.33 5.96
C ARG A 222 -4.84 -2.02 5.39
N TRP A 223 -6.02 -2.07 4.76
CA TRP A 223 -6.59 -0.91 4.07
C TRP A 223 -7.28 0.07 5.00
N ILE A 224 -7.62 -0.30 6.23
CA ILE A 224 -8.13 0.63 7.25
C ILE A 224 -7.18 1.84 7.39
N GLY A 225 -5.90 1.61 7.70
CA GLY A 225 -4.92 2.69 7.84
C GLY A 225 -4.63 3.42 6.52
N GLU A 226 -4.69 2.72 5.37
CA GLU A 226 -4.55 3.39 4.07
C GLU A 226 -5.72 4.35 3.80
N MET A 227 -6.96 4.03 4.22
CA MET A 227 -8.10 4.93 4.07
C MET A 227 -8.01 6.16 4.97
N GLU A 228 -7.41 6.04 6.15
CA GLU A 228 -7.13 7.18 7.04
C GLU A 228 -6.17 8.18 6.37
N GLU A 229 -5.09 7.70 5.77
CA GLU A 229 -4.13 8.51 5.03
C GLU A 229 -4.75 9.15 3.77
N ILE A 230 -5.63 8.41 3.08
CA ILE A 230 -6.39 8.95 1.94
C ILE A 230 -7.34 10.05 2.41
N ALA A 231 -8.10 9.84 3.50
CA ALA A 231 -8.99 10.83 4.08
C ALA A 231 -8.22 12.11 4.45
N ALA A 232 -7.07 11.98 5.12
CA ALA A 232 -6.19 13.11 5.46
C ALA A 232 -5.70 13.86 4.20
N THR A 233 -5.37 13.12 3.12
CA THR A 233 -4.97 13.71 1.84
C THR A 233 -6.07 14.57 1.23
N PHE A 234 -7.32 14.09 1.21
CA PHE A 234 -8.45 14.82 0.66
C PHE A 234 -8.80 16.04 1.54
N ALA A 235 -8.75 15.89 2.87
CA ALA A 235 -8.94 17.00 3.80
C ALA A 235 -7.91 18.11 3.58
N SER A 236 -6.63 17.78 3.42
CA SER A 236 -5.56 18.75 3.17
C SER A 236 -5.72 19.50 1.84
N ALA A 237 -6.39 18.87 0.86
CA ALA A 237 -6.74 19.48 -0.42
C ALA A 237 -8.05 20.32 -0.36
N GLY A 238 -8.71 20.44 0.80
CA GLY A 238 -9.97 21.14 0.96
C GLY A 238 -11.20 20.37 0.43
N VAL A 239 -11.04 19.09 0.11
CA VAL A 239 -12.11 18.21 -0.32
C VAL A 239 -12.64 17.42 0.88
N THR A 240 -13.95 17.10 0.91
CA THR A 240 -14.50 16.30 2.00
C THR A 240 -13.77 14.97 2.14
N ASP A 241 -13.39 14.62 3.36
CA ASP A 241 -12.77 13.35 3.73
C ASP A 241 -13.79 12.23 4.03
N LYS A 242 -15.08 12.60 4.13
CA LYS A 242 -16.16 11.70 4.60
C LYS A 242 -16.37 10.47 3.71
N PHE A 243 -16.12 10.56 2.40
CA PHE A 243 -16.16 9.39 1.52
C PHE A 243 -15.16 8.32 1.93
N HIS A 244 -13.97 8.75 2.34
CA HIS A 244 -12.89 7.85 2.67
C HIS A 244 -12.97 7.37 4.13
N GLN A 245 -13.54 8.19 5.02
CA GLN A 245 -13.91 7.77 6.37
C GLN A 245 -15.00 6.69 6.31
N ALA A 246 -16.07 6.88 5.53
CA ALA A 246 -17.09 5.84 5.33
C ALA A 246 -16.51 4.57 4.68
N ALA A 247 -15.58 4.70 3.74
CA ALA A 247 -14.89 3.56 3.16
C ALA A 247 -14.04 2.81 4.19
N ARG A 248 -13.36 3.52 5.12
CA ARG A 248 -12.68 2.92 6.28
C ARG A 248 -13.65 2.11 7.14
N ASP A 249 -14.84 2.63 7.41
CA ASP A 249 -15.83 1.93 8.23
C ASP A 249 -16.32 0.64 7.56
N ILE A 250 -16.44 0.61 6.22
CA ILE A 250 -16.70 -0.63 5.48
C ILE A 250 -15.55 -1.62 5.67
N PHE A 251 -14.27 -1.20 5.60
CA PHE A 251 -13.16 -2.11 5.86
C PHE A 251 -13.13 -2.61 7.31
N LEU A 252 -13.48 -1.78 8.28
CA LEU A 252 -13.63 -2.21 9.69
C LEU A 252 -14.71 -3.30 9.82
N LEU A 253 -15.87 -3.12 9.17
CA LEU A 253 -16.90 -4.16 9.13
C LEU A 253 -16.35 -5.47 8.57
N LEU A 254 -15.66 -5.42 7.42
CA LEU A 254 -15.12 -6.60 6.76
C LEU A 254 -14.04 -7.30 7.59
N ASP A 255 -13.23 -6.54 8.31
CA ASP A 255 -12.16 -7.06 9.19
C ASP A 255 -12.71 -7.77 10.43
N ASN A 256 -13.93 -7.46 10.82
CA ASN A 256 -14.66 -8.13 11.92
C ASN A 256 -15.40 -9.41 11.45
N THR A 257 -15.38 -9.76 10.16
CA THR A 257 -16.00 -10.99 9.67
C THR A 257 -15.05 -12.18 9.78
N PRO A 258 -15.56 -13.43 9.78
CA PRO A 258 -14.72 -14.62 9.74
C PRO A 258 -13.77 -14.67 8.54
N PHE A 259 -14.13 -14.01 7.45
CA PHE A 259 -13.34 -13.97 6.21
C PHE A 259 -12.03 -13.17 6.34
N ALA A 260 -11.88 -12.31 7.32
CA ALA A 260 -10.64 -11.57 7.59
C ALA A 260 -9.47 -12.47 8.00
N SER A 261 -9.76 -13.67 8.52
CA SER A 261 -8.74 -14.66 8.88
C SER A 261 -8.20 -15.46 7.68
N GLU A 262 -8.82 -15.34 6.52
CA GLU A 262 -8.39 -16.02 5.31
C GLU A 262 -7.12 -15.39 4.72
N THR A 263 -6.40 -16.22 4.02
CA THR A 263 -5.24 -15.82 3.21
C THR A 263 -5.53 -16.02 1.72
N ARG A 264 -4.66 -15.53 0.84
CA ARG A 264 -4.79 -15.77 -0.60
C ARG A 264 -4.74 -17.26 -0.96
N GLN A 265 -4.15 -18.11 -0.09
CA GLN A 265 -4.06 -19.56 -0.26
C GLN A 265 -5.31 -20.29 0.26
N THR A 266 -5.95 -19.74 1.29
CA THR A 266 -7.13 -20.36 1.92
C THR A 266 -8.46 -19.77 1.44
N PHE A 267 -8.41 -18.69 0.64
CA PHE A 267 -9.60 -18.05 0.10
C PHE A 267 -10.44 -19.01 -0.73
N ASP A 268 -11.72 -19.11 -0.41
CA ASP A 268 -12.66 -19.89 -1.19
C ASP A 268 -13.00 -19.18 -2.52
N THR A 269 -12.43 -19.68 -3.62
CA THR A 269 -12.61 -19.11 -4.96
C THR A 269 -14.00 -19.32 -5.54
N THR A 270 -14.85 -20.14 -4.90
CA THR A 270 -16.23 -20.41 -5.31
C THR A 270 -17.24 -19.49 -4.64
N ARG A 271 -16.83 -18.76 -3.59
CA ARG A 271 -17.68 -17.84 -2.83
C ARG A 271 -18.23 -16.73 -3.73
N THR A 272 -19.54 -16.60 -3.74
CA THR A 272 -20.27 -15.60 -4.53
C THR A 272 -20.35 -14.24 -3.82
N LEU A 273 -20.85 -13.23 -4.54
CA LEU A 273 -21.19 -11.94 -3.97
C LEU A 273 -22.26 -12.11 -2.88
N GLU A 274 -23.31 -12.88 -3.19
CA GLU A 274 -24.46 -13.12 -2.32
C GLU A 274 -24.05 -13.83 -1.03
N ASP A 275 -23.20 -14.86 -1.10
CA ASP A 275 -22.66 -15.55 0.09
C ASP A 275 -21.87 -14.60 0.99
N SER A 276 -21.07 -13.75 0.36
CA SER A 276 -20.25 -12.77 1.10
C SER A 276 -21.10 -11.74 1.81
N VAL A 277 -22.07 -11.15 1.10
CA VAL A 277 -22.89 -10.06 1.59
C VAL A 277 -23.79 -10.50 2.74
N LYS A 278 -24.32 -11.73 2.72
CA LYS A 278 -25.08 -12.31 3.86
C LYS A 278 -24.26 -12.28 5.15
N VAL A 279 -23.02 -12.74 5.07
CA VAL A 279 -22.11 -12.70 6.25
C VAL A 279 -21.81 -11.27 6.66
N TYR A 280 -21.63 -10.33 5.74
CA TYR A 280 -21.40 -8.92 6.09
C TYR A 280 -22.60 -8.30 6.83
N VAL A 281 -23.82 -8.61 6.38
CA VAL A 281 -25.08 -8.15 7.05
C VAL A 281 -25.19 -8.69 8.46
N GLU A 282 -24.82 -9.97 8.70
CA GLU A 282 -24.84 -10.57 10.05
C GLU A 282 -23.88 -9.87 11.02
N HIS A 283 -22.89 -9.16 10.52
CA HIS A 283 -21.88 -8.44 11.33
C HIS A 283 -22.11 -6.93 11.41
N LEU A 284 -23.21 -6.40 10.85
CA LEU A 284 -23.57 -4.99 10.98
C LEU A 284 -23.78 -4.62 12.45
N GLY A 285 -23.23 -3.47 12.86
CA GLY A 285 -23.38 -2.93 14.22
C GLY A 285 -22.56 -3.64 15.31
N GLN A 286 -21.59 -4.50 14.93
CA GLN A 286 -20.68 -5.17 15.86
C GLN A 286 -19.31 -4.47 15.99
N GLY A 287 -19.10 -3.31 15.35
CA GLY A 287 -17.86 -2.54 15.35
C GLY A 287 -17.95 -1.23 16.12
#